data_78f3d6c09764c68e2dd7498dba14d73d
#
_entry.id   78f3d6c09764c68e2dd7498dba14d73d
#
_cell.length_a   1.000
_cell.length_b   1.000
_cell.length_c   1.000
_cell.angle_alpha   90.00
_cell.angle_beta   90.00
_cell.angle_gamma   90.00
#
_symmetry.space_group_name_H-M   'P 1'
#
loop_
_entity.id
_entity.type
_entity.pdbx_description
1 polymer ?
#
loop_
_entity_poly.entity_id
_entity_poly.type
_entity_poly.pdbx_seq_one_letter_code
_entity_poly.pdbx_strand_id
1 'polypeptide(L)'
;AFVEDPVRILRIARFSAKLPEFTIAPETQTLLKTMVTNGEADSLVVERVWQELWKGFSEKAPIRMVDVLMQCGLWAKLFPELPPLTEQQITNLGITNTPFTALERLAILLEHNVDEPTLSQILNHLRAPRVVQEFCHLFWYVAHTPIHAYQATELAMFFQRADGLRKPERLLTLLTLCAKVFPTTDWLSIQNAFEVWRKTDISNVVTRCQDTRRLPALIFQQRLDAIQKFLDSVR
;
A
#
# COMPACT_ATOMS: atom_id res chain seq x y z
N ALA A 1 -26.83 4.11 26.06
CA ALA A 1 -25.42 3.66 26.14
C ALA A 1 -24.75 3.37 24.77
N PHE A 2 -25.51 2.98 23.72
CA PHE A 2 -24.93 2.70 22.39
C PHE A 2 -24.72 3.98 21.55
N VAL A 3 -25.50 5.00 21.74
CA VAL A 3 -25.55 6.27 20.99
C VAL A 3 -24.41 7.25 21.38
N GLU A 4 -23.70 6.99 22.48
CA GLU A 4 -22.76 7.94 23.08
C GLU A 4 -21.32 7.88 22.51
N ASP A 5 -20.94 6.84 21.75
CA ASP A 5 -19.59 6.72 21.17
C ASP A 5 -19.66 6.16 19.73
N PRO A 6 -19.56 7.01 18.70
CA PRO A 6 -19.66 6.59 17.29
C PRO A 6 -18.52 5.65 16.88
N VAL A 7 -17.41 5.58 17.60
CA VAL A 7 -16.32 4.61 17.36
C VAL A 7 -16.81 3.16 17.48
N ARG A 8 -17.95 2.93 18.16
CA ARG A 8 -18.55 1.60 18.21
C ARG A 8 -18.88 1.03 16.82
N ILE A 9 -19.26 1.87 15.86
CA ILE A 9 -19.47 1.45 14.46
C ILE A 9 -18.19 0.78 13.93
N LEU A 10 -17.06 1.44 14.06
CA LEU A 10 -15.76 0.93 13.62
C LEU A 10 -15.35 -0.34 14.38
N ARG A 11 -15.61 -0.38 15.68
CA ARG A 11 -15.29 -1.55 16.51
C ARG A 11 -16.11 -2.76 16.12
N ILE A 12 -17.42 -2.61 15.86
CA ILE A 12 -18.29 -3.69 15.40
C ILE A 12 -17.81 -4.19 14.04
N ALA A 13 -17.50 -3.27 13.11
CA ALA A 13 -16.94 -3.61 11.81
C ALA A 13 -15.61 -4.38 11.94
N ARG A 14 -14.71 -3.96 12.82
CA ARG A 14 -13.47 -4.69 13.09
C ARG A 14 -13.73 -6.07 13.73
N PHE A 15 -14.66 -6.17 14.68
CA PHE A 15 -14.98 -7.46 15.27
C PHE A 15 -15.58 -8.45 14.27
N SER A 16 -16.33 -7.99 13.26
CA SER A 16 -16.78 -8.88 12.18
C SER A 16 -15.62 -9.45 11.36
N ALA A 17 -14.53 -8.69 11.20
CA ALA A 17 -13.31 -9.18 10.56
C ALA A 17 -12.52 -10.16 11.45
N LYS A 18 -12.56 -9.96 12.77
CA LYS A 18 -11.86 -10.81 13.74
C LYS A 18 -12.57 -12.15 13.96
N LEU A 19 -13.89 -12.14 13.94
CA LEU A 19 -14.77 -13.27 14.26
C LEU A 19 -15.65 -13.59 13.03
N PRO A 20 -15.07 -14.13 11.94
CA PRO A 20 -15.78 -14.33 10.68
C PRO A 20 -16.90 -15.37 10.77
N GLU A 21 -16.89 -16.22 11.78
CA GLU A 21 -17.94 -17.22 12.07
C GLU A 21 -19.22 -16.62 12.67
N PHE A 22 -19.16 -15.38 13.19
CA PHE A 22 -20.33 -14.71 13.78
C PHE A 22 -20.99 -13.76 12.79
N THR A 23 -22.29 -13.63 12.91
CA THR A 23 -23.10 -12.66 12.17
C THR A 23 -23.52 -11.50 13.08
N ILE A 24 -23.64 -10.31 12.51
CA ILE A 24 -24.16 -9.14 13.24
C ILE A 24 -25.69 -9.24 13.24
N ALA A 25 -26.30 -9.11 14.43
CA ALA A 25 -27.74 -9.13 14.56
C ALA A 25 -28.40 -8.03 13.69
N PRO A 26 -29.58 -8.31 13.07
CA PRO A 26 -30.27 -7.34 12.21
C PRO A 26 -30.59 -6.01 12.91
N GLU A 27 -30.92 -6.04 14.17
CA GLU A 27 -31.21 -4.86 15.01
C GLU A 27 -29.94 -3.98 15.13
N THR A 28 -28.77 -4.62 15.30
CA THR A 28 -27.48 -3.92 15.36
C THR A 28 -27.14 -3.31 14.00
N GLN A 29 -27.35 -4.02 12.89
CA GLN A 29 -27.13 -3.46 11.55
C GLN A 29 -28.01 -2.23 11.30
N THR A 30 -29.28 -2.30 11.70
CA THR A 30 -30.22 -1.17 11.60
C THR A 30 -29.75 0.00 12.45
N LEU A 31 -29.28 -0.26 13.68
CA LEU A 31 -28.74 0.77 14.57
C LEU A 31 -27.52 1.46 13.96
N LEU A 32 -26.57 0.70 13.39
CA LEU A 32 -25.39 1.28 12.74
C LEU A 32 -25.78 2.22 11.58
N LYS A 33 -26.75 1.83 10.74
CA LYS A 33 -27.27 2.68 9.66
C LYS A 33 -27.89 3.97 10.21
N THR A 34 -28.69 3.85 11.24
CA THR A 34 -29.34 5.00 11.90
C THR A 34 -28.31 5.96 12.46
N MET A 35 -27.27 5.49 13.15
CA MET A 35 -26.19 6.33 13.69
C MET A 35 -25.46 7.10 12.58
N VAL A 36 -25.17 6.47 11.44
CA VAL A 36 -24.54 7.12 10.30
C VAL A 36 -25.47 8.15 9.66
N THR A 37 -26.75 7.82 9.47
CA THR A 37 -27.75 8.69 8.85
C THR A 37 -28.05 9.92 9.71
N ASN A 38 -28.08 9.75 11.03
CA ASN A 38 -28.32 10.84 11.99
C ASN A 38 -27.10 11.76 12.18
N GLY A 39 -25.97 11.48 11.51
CA GLY A 39 -24.78 12.32 11.61
C GLY A 39 -23.92 12.05 12.84
N GLU A 40 -24.21 11.03 13.65
CA GLU A 40 -23.38 10.70 14.83
C GLU A 40 -21.93 10.37 14.45
N ALA A 41 -21.74 9.75 13.26
CA ALA A 41 -20.44 9.45 12.69
C ALA A 41 -19.59 10.69 12.34
N ASP A 42 -20.20 11.88 12.24
CA ASP A 42 -19.48 13.11 11.88
C ASP A 42 -18.59 13.62 13.02
N SER A 43 -18.80 13.11 14.24
CA SER A 43 -17.97 13.37 15.42
C SER A 43 -16.80 12.40 15.59
N LEU A 44 -16.59 11.48 14.64
CA LEU A 44 -15.46 10.54 14.68
C LEU A 44 -14.12 11.25 14.64
N VAL A 45 -13.26 10.96 15.61
CA VAL A 45 -11.89 11.45 15.66
C VAL A 45 -11.02 10.62 14.70
N VAL A 46 -10.34 11.27 13.78
CA VAL A 46 -9.61 10.62 12.67
C VAL A 46 -8.56 9.63 13.16
N GLU A 47 -7.87 9.91 14.24
CA GLU A 47 -6.88 9.00 14.83
C GLU A 47 -7.51 7.70 15.33
N ARG A 48 -8.75 7.77 15.83
CA ARG A 48 -9.50 6.57 16.25
C ARG A 48 -9.99 5.80 15.03
N VAL A 49 -10.41 6.49 13.96
CA VAL A 49 -10.75 5.88 12.67
C VAL A 49 -9.55 5.11 12.15
N TRP A 50 -8.38 5.77 12.05
CA TRP A 50 -7.14 5.13 11.62
C TRP A 50 -6.81 3.87 12.43
N GLN A 51 -6.85 3.97 13.75
CA GLN A 51 -6.50 2.85 14.63
C GLN A 51 -7.41 1.63 14.43
N GLU A 52 -8.73 1.83 14.31
CA GLU A 52 -9.66 0.72 14.13
C GLU A 52 -9.60 0.13 12.72
N LEU A 53 -9.41 0.93 11.68
CA LEU A 53 -9.16 0.46 10.31
C LEU A 53 -7.87 -0.36 10.24
N TRP A 54 -6.77 0.15 10.81
CA TRP A 54 -5.49 -0.56 10.81
C TRP A 54 -5.57 -1.92 11.50
N LYS A 55 -6.21 -1.97 12.67
CA LYS A 55 -6.46 -3.24 13.38
C LYS A 55 -7.34 -4.18 12.55
N GLY A 56 -8.38 -3.64 11.92
CA GLY A 56 -9.29 -4.44 11.10
C GLY A 56 -8.61 -5.04 9.86
N PHE A 57 -7.74 -4.28 9.21
CA PHE A 57 -6.91 -4.81 8.11
C PHE A 57 -5.89 -5.87 8.58
N SER A 58 -5.58 -5.93 9.87
CA SER A 58 -4.72 -6.97 10.45
C SER A 58 -5.47 -8.24 10.83
N GLU A 59 -6.81 -8.23 10.83
CA GLU A 59 -7.64 -9.35 11.28
C GLU A 59 -7.77 -10.46 10.20
N LYS A 60 -8.43 -11.57 10.56
CA LYS A 60 -8.57 -12.77 9.72
C LYS A 60 -9.33 -12.53 8.42
N ALA A 61 -10.40 -11.74 8.47
CA ALA A 61 -11.31 -11.51 7.34
C ALA A 61 -11.60 -10.01 7.16
N PRO A 62 -10.62 -9.18 6.73
CA PRO A 62 -10.77 -7.73 6.66
C PRO A 62 -11.89 -7.27 5.72
N ILE A 63 -12.22 -8.07 4.70
CA ILE A 63 -13.33 -7.77 3.82
C ILE A 63 -14.65 -7.60 4.58
N ARG A 64 -14.87 -8.38 5.63
CA ARG A 64 -16.08 -8.26 6.44
C ARG A 64 -16.20 -6.92 7.18
N MET A 65 -15.06 -6.34 7.59
CA MET A 65 -15.05 -4.96 8.11
C MET A 65 -15.51 -3.98 7.04
N VAL A 66 -14.95 -4.10 5.84
CA VAL A 66 -15.31 -3.23 4.71
C VAL A 66 -16.80 -3.37 4.36
N ASP A 67 -17.32 -4.61 4.29
CA ASP A 67 -18.73 -4.89 4.02
C ASP A 67 -19.66 -4.21 5.04
N VAL A 68 -19.34 -4.31 6.33
CA VAL A 68 -20.13 -3.67 7.40
C VAL A 68 -20.12 -2.16 7.24
N LEU A 69 -18.95 -1.55 6.98
CA LEU A 69 -18.80 -0.11 6.79
C LEU A 69 -19.56 0.37 5.53
N MET A 70 -19.55 -0.42 4.46
CA MET A 70 -20.32 -0.13 3.24
C MET A 70 -21.83 -0.23 3.50
N GLN A 71 -22.28 -1.31 4.14
CA GLN A 71 -23.70 -1.56 4.42
C GLN A 71 -24.32 -0.50 5.34
N CYS A 72 -23.57 0.03 6.30
CA CYS A 72 -24.08 1.11 7.17
C CYS A 72 -23.89 2.52 6.58
N GLY A 73 -23.21 2.67 5.43
CA GLY A 73 -22.96 3.94 4.77
C GLY A 73 -21.76 4.71 5.31
N LEU A 74 -21.04 4.18 6.32
CA LEU A 74 -19.87 4.88 6.87
C LEU A 74 -18.68 4.88 5.89
N TRP A 75 -18.54 3.83 5.06
CA TRP A 75 -17.46 3.75 4.06
C TRP A 75 -17.47 4.95 3.12
N ALA A 76 -18.62 5.30 2.56
CA ALA A 76 -18.76 6.44 1.65
C ALA A 76 -18.49 7.81 2.32
N LYS A 77 -18.71 7.90 3.64
CA LYS A 77 -18.35 9.11 4.40
C LYS A 77 -16.85 9.22 4.69
N LEU A 78 -16.19 8.08 4.94
CA LEU A 78 -14.75 8.04 5.21
C LEU A 78 -13.90 8.18 3.94
N PHE A 79 -14.41 7.68 2.82
CA PHE A 79 -13.71 7.58 1.55
C PHE A 79 -14.61 8.00 0.38
N PRO A 80 -15.09 9.27 0.36
CA PRO A 80 -15.99 9.74 -0.71
C PRO A 80 -15.33 9.72 -2.09
N GLU A 81 -13.99 9.77 -2.14
CA GLU A 81 -13.20 9.76 -3.37
C GLU A 81 -12.94 8.34 -3.90
N LEU A 82 -13.14 7.30 -3.09
CA LEU A 82 -12.91 5.93 -3.53
C LEU A 82 -14.07 5.41 -4.38
N PRO A 83 -13.79 4.89 -5.59
CA PRO A 83 -14.79 4.18 -6.37
C PRO A 83 -15.22 2.88 -5.68
N PRO A 84 -16.29 2.23 -6.15
CA PRO A 84 -16.67 0.90 -5.70
C PRO A 84 -15.50 -0.08 -5.83
N LEU A 85 -15.35 -0.97 -4.84
CA LEU A 85 -14.30 -1.97 -4.85
C LEU A 85 -14.46 -2.94 -6.04
N THR A 86 -13.36 -3.25 -6.71
CA THR A 86 -13.33 -4.26 -7.74
C THR A 86 -13.36 -5.67 -7.15
N GLU A 87 -13.75 -6.67 -7.96
CA GLU A 87 -13.70 -8.08 -7.56
C GLU A 87 -12.28 -8.51 -7.15
N GLN A 88 -11.26 -8.00 -7.83
CA GLN A 88 -9.86 -8.29 -7.48
C GLN A 88 -9.48 -7.72 -6.12
N GLN A 89 -9.90 -6.51 -5.78
CA GLN A 89 -9.66 -5.91 -4.46
C GLN A 89 -10.39 -6.69 -3.36
N ILE A 90 -11.64 -7.05 -3.60
CA ILE A 90 -12.43 -7.89 -2.68
C ILE A 90 -11.72 -9.22 -2.44
N THR A 91 -11.24 -9.86 -3.52
CA THR A 91 -10.49 -11.12 -3.45
C THR A 91 -9.19 -10.94 -2.65
N ASN A 92 -8.40 -9.91 -2.93
CA ASN A 92 -7.14 -9.65 -2.25
C ASN A 92 -7.32 -9.30 -0.76
N LEU A 93 -8.41 -8.61 -0.40
CA LEU A 93 -8.76 -8.35 0.99
C LEU A 93 -9.23 -9.61 1.74
N GLY A 94 -9.85 -10.54 1.02
CA GLY A 94 -10.42 -11.79 1.56
C GLY A 94 -9.46 -12.99 1.57
N ILE A 95 -8.32 -12.93 0.86
CA ILE A 95 -7.40 -14.07 0.76
C ILE A 95 -6.81 -14.41 2.14
N THR A 96 -7.26 -15.53 2.69
CA THR A 96 -6.76 -16.10 3.95
C THR A 96 -5.51 -16.96 3.75
N ASN A 97 -5.31 -17.55 2.57
CA ASN A 97 -4.22 -18.48 2.28
C ASN A 97 -2.89 -17.80 1.91
N THR A 98 -2.93 -16.52 1.52
CA THR A 98 -1.73 -15.68 1.35
C THR A 98 -1.87 -14.52 2.32
N PRO A 99 -1.16 -14.54 3.46
CA PRO A 99 -1.32 -13.53 4.48
C PRO A 99 -0.73 -12.20 3.98
N PHE A 100 -1.60 -11.31 3.55
CA PHE A 100 -1.24 -9.90 3.39
C PHE A 100 -1.22 -9.22 4.75
N THR A 101 -0.23 -8.38 4.98
CA THR A 101 -0.19 -7.48 6.13
C THR A 101 -1.24 -6.37 6.01
N ALA A 102 -1.54 -5.68 7.11
CA ALA A 102 -2.43 -4.50 7.06
C ALA A 102 -1.93 -3.44 6.06
N LEU A 103 -0.61 -3.24 5.97
CA LEU A 103 0.03 -2.32 5.04
C LEU A 103 -0.21 -2.72 3.58
N GLU A 104 0.00 -3.99 3.26
CA GLU A 104 -0.23 -4.53 1.91
C GLU A 104 -1.69 -4.43 1.51
N ARG A 105 -2.62 -4.79 2.40
CA ARG A 105 -4.07 -4.69 2.16
C ARG A 105 -4.53 -3.25 1.92
N LEU A 106 -4.02 -2.31 2.72
CA LEU A 106 -4.32 -0.90 2.52
C LEU A 106 -3.77 -0.39 1.19
N ALA A 107 -2.54 -0.75 0.83
CA ALA A 107 -1.94 -0.36 -0.43
C ALA A 107 -2.74 -0.89 -1.64
N ILE A 108 -3.16 -2.17 -1.61
CA ILE A 108 -4.02 -2.77 -2.64
C ILE A 108 -5.39 -2.07 -2.72
N LEU A 109 -5.98 -1.75 -1.57
CA LEU A 109 -7.28 -1.07 -1.51
C LEU A 109 -7.23 0.31 -2.15
N LEU A 110 -6.16 1.07 -1.88
CA LEU A 110 -6.03 2.46 -2.31
C LEU A 110 -5.42 2.63 -3.71
N GLU A 111 -4.85 1.57 -4.30
CA GLU A 111 -4.18 1.68 -5.59
C GLU A 111 -5.15 1.88 -6.74
N HIS A 112 -6.32 1.25 -6.69
CA HIS A 112 -7.17 1.09 -7.86
C HIS A 112 -8.06 2.31 -8.13
N ASN A 113 -8.02 2.82 -9.37
CA ASN A 113 -8.89 3.89 -9.88
C ASN A 113 -8.80 5.25 -9.14
N VAL A 114 -7.71 5.52 -8.44
CA VAL A 114 -7.43 6.85 -7.90
C VAL A 114 -6.13 7.39 -8.50
N ASP A 115 -6.08 8.68 -8.74
CA ASP A 115 -4.84 9.37 -9.11
C ASP A 115 -3.96 9.62 -7.87
N GLU A 116 -2.69 9.96 -8.09
CA GLU A 116 -1.73 10.20 -7.01
C GLU A 116 -2.15 11.35 -6.07
N PRO A 117 -2.73 12.46 -6.55
CA PRO A 117 -3.28 13.51 -5.69
C PRO A 117 -4.39 13.01 -4.77
N THR A 118 -5.35 12.25 -5.30
CA THR A 118 -6.45 11.66 -4.50
C THR A 118 -5.93 10.67 -3.47
N LEU A 119 -4.97 9.80 -3.83
CA LEU A 119 -4.28 8.93 -2.88
C LEU A 119 -3.66 9.72 -1.72
N SER A 120 -2.96 10.83 -2.05
CA SER A 120 -2.37 11.72 -1.06
C SER A 120 -3.42 12.35 -0.14
N GLN A 121 -4.56 12.79 -0.69
CA GLN A 121 -5.66 13.36 0.10
C GLN A 121 -6.24 12.34 1.08
N ILE A 122 -6.53 11.11 0.63
CA ILE A 122 -7.06 10.04 1.48
C ILE A 122 -6.08 9.71 2.62
N LEU A 123 -4.79 9.51 2.31
CA LEU A 123 -3.78 9.16 3.31
C LEU A 123 -3.57 10.28 4.33
N ASN A 124 -3.61 11.56 3.90
CA ASN A 124 -3.53 12.71 4.78
C ASN A 124 -4.79 12.87 5.62
N HIS A 125 -5.98 12.69 5.04
CA HIS A 125 -7.26 12.72 5.75
C HIS A 125 -7.28 11.68 6.87
N LEU A 126 -6.82 10.47 6.61
CA LEU A 126 -6.69 9.41 7.60
C LEU A 126 -5.57 9.63 8.62
N ARG A 127 -4.74 10.66 8.46
CA ARG A 127 -3.51 10.87 9.24
C ARG A 127 -2.63 9.62 9.29
N ALA A 128 -2.55 8.90 8.16
CA ALA A 128 -1.74 7.70 8.05
C ALA A 128 -0.27 8.02 8.38
N PRO A 129 0.45 7.16 9.11
CA PRO A 129 1.88 7.36 9.38
C PRO A 129 2.69 7.48 8.08
N ARG A 130 3.73 8.31 8.10
CA ARG A 130 4.57 8.58 6.91
C ARG A 130 5.09 7.31 6.23
N VAL A 131 5.47 6.29 7.00
CA VAL A 131 5.95 5.00 6.47
C VAL A 131 4.86 4.33 5.62
N VAL A 132 3.60 4.40 6.06
CA VAL A 132 2.45 3.85 5.33
C VAL A 132 2.20 4.66 4.06
N GLN A 133 2.21 6.00 4.16
CA GLN A 133 2.04 6.88 3.00
C GLN A 133 3.10 6.59 1.93
N GLU A 134 4.39 6.57 2.32
CA GLU A 134 5.50 6.29 1.40
C GLU A 134 5.35 4.92 0.70
N PHE A 135 4.89 3.89 1.43
CA PHE A 135 4.67 2.57 0.85
C PHE A 135 3.50 2.54 -0.14
N CYS A 136 2.35 3.15 0.22
CA CYS A 136 1.18 3.22 -0.65
C CYS A 136 1.50 4.00 -1.95
N HIS A 137 2.23 5.10 -1.87
CA HIS A 137 2.66 5.86 -3.06
C HIS A 137 3.60 5.04 -3.96
N LEU A 138 4.52 4.28 -3.37
CA LEU A 138 5.42 3.42 -4.15
C LEU A 138 4.65 2.28 -4.83
N PHE A 139 3.70 1.66 -4.13
CA PHE A 139 2.87 0.61 -4.71
C PHE A 139 1.99 1.15 -5.85
N TRP A 140 1.35 2.31 -5.63
CA TRP A 140 0.58 3.01 -6.65
C TRP A 140 1.45 3.33 -7.89
N TYR A 141 2.66 3.85 -7.68
CA TYR A 141 3.60 4.13 -8.76
C TYR A 141 3.90 2.89 -9.60
N VAL A 142 4.19 1.75 -8.95
CA VAL A 142 4.48 0.48 -9.66
C VAL A 142 3.26 0.00 -10.44
N ALA A 143 2.06 0.11 -9.88
CA ALA A 143 0.83 -0.33 -10.53
C ALA A 143 0.48 0.49 -11.78
N HIS A 144 0.84 1.79 -11.80
CA HIS A 144 0.49 2.73 -12.88
C HIS A 144 1.67 3.07 -13.83
N THR A 145 2.84 2.51 -13.57
CA THR A 145 4.02 2.71 -14.42
C THR A 145 4.38 1.39 -15.10
N PRO A 146 4.59 1.37 -16.43
CA PRO A 146 4.98 0.15 -17.12
C PRO A 146 6.44 -0.23 -16.80
N ILE A 147 6.71 -0.64 -15.57
CA ILE A 147 8.02 -1.17 -15.13
C ILE A 147 8.35 -2.48 -15.90
N HIS A 148 7.42 -2.95 -16.70
CA HIS A 148 7.47 -4.22 -17.42
C HIS A 148 8.49 -4.28 -18.57
N ALA A 149 9.03 -3.13 -18.98
CA ALA A 149 9.95 -3.09 -20.13
C ALA A 149 11.40 -3.48 -19.80
N TYR A 150 11.74 -3.77 -18.54
CA TYR A 150 13.08 -4.21 -18.09
C TYR A 150 14.24 -3.38 -18.65
N GLN A 151 14.05 -2.07 -18.79
CA GLN A 151 15.13 -1.18 -19.15
C GLN A 151 15.92 -0.79 -17.89
N ALA A 152 17.24 -0.88 -17.98
CA ALA A 152 18.13 -0.59 -16.86
C ALA A 152 17.90 0.81 -16.28
N THR A 153 17.63 1.80 -17.13
CA THR A 153 17.36 3.19 -16.73
C THR A 153 16.09 3.30 -15.89
N GLU A 154 15.00 2.63 -16.30
CA GLU A 154 13.72 2.66 -15.58
C GLU A 154 13.85 1.99 -14.21
N LEU A 155 14.54 0.84 -14.15
CA LEU A 155 14.81 0.15 -12.90
C LEU A 155 15.68 1.00 -11.96
N ALA A 156 16.75 1.62 -12.48
CA ALA A 156 17.62 2.48 -11.69
C ALA A 156 16.86 3.68 -11.11
N MET A 157 16.01 4.33 -11.91
CA MET A 157 15.16 5.44 -11.47
C MET A 157 14.15 4.99 -10.43
N PHE A 158 13.53 3.82 -10.61
CA PHE A 158 12.62 3.25 -9.62
C PHE A 158 13.32 2.95 -8.30
N PHE A 159 14.49 2.32 -8.31
CA PHE A 159 15.25 2.02 -7.10
C PHE A 159 15.68 3.29 -6.36
N GLN A 160 16.01 4.34 -7.10
CA GLN A 160 16.31 5.65 -6.52
C GLN A 160 15.07 6.32 -5.94
N ARG A 161 13.94 6.35 -6.67
CA ARG A 161 12.65 6.86 -6.17
C ARG A 161 12.20 6.14 -4.89
N ALA A 162 12.41 4.83 -4.83
CA ALA A 162 12.10 4.03 -3.67
C ALA A 162 13.06 4.23 -2.49
N ASP A 163 14.09 5.07 -2.62
CA ASP A 163 15.17 5.20 -1.62
C ASP A 163 15.76 3.84 -1.22
N GLY A 164 15.89 2.95 -2.22
CA GLY A 164 16.19 1.54 -2.01
C GLY A 164 17.52 1.26 -1.30
N LEU A 165 18.50 2.17 -1.44
CA LEU A 165 19.79 2.04 -0.74
C LEU A 165 19.68 2.29 0.76
N ARG A 166 18.84 3.23 1.16
CA ARG A 166 18.65 3.60 2.59
C ARG A 166 17.55 2.77 3.24
N LYS A 167 16.56 2.34 2.45
CA LYS A 167 15.39 1.59 2.93
C LYS A 167 15.20 0.29 2.13
N PRO A 168 16.21 -0.61 2.07
CA PRO A 168 16.16 -1.81 1.24
C PRO A 168 15.01 -2.75 1.61
N GLU A 169 14.72 -2.92 2.89
CA GLU A 169 13.65 -3.80 3.38
C GLU A 169 12.27 -3.35 2.87
N ARG A 170 12.04 -2.03 2.81
CA ARG A 170 10.79 -1.47 2.27
C ARG A 170 10.62 -1.82 0.79
N LEU A 171 11.70 -1.69 0.00
CA LEU A 171 11.66 -2.02 -1.42
C LEU A 171 11.47 -3.53 -1.64
N LEU A 172 12.15 -4.38 -0.88
CA LEU A 172 11.98 -5.84 -0.96
C LEU A 172 10.55 -6.26 -0.59
N THR A 173 9.97 -5.67 0.46
CA THR A 173 8.56 -5.89 0.83
C THR A 173 7.63 -5.47 -0.31
N LEU A 174 7.89 -4.32 -0.93
CA LEU A 174 7.12 -3.84 -2.08
C LEU A 174 7.20 -4.82 -3.27
N LEU A 175 8.40 -5.26 -3.64
CA LEU A 175 8.59 -6.21 -4.75
C LEU A 175 7.90 -7.56 -4.47
N THR A 176 7.93 -8.01 -3.21
CA THR A 176 7.22 -9.22 -2.78
C THR A 176 5.70 -9.05 -2.92
N LEU A 177 5.16 -7.90 -2.55
CA LEU A 177 3.75 -7.58 -2.76
C LEU A 177 3.40 -7.55 -4.25
N CYS A 178 4.21 -6.87 -5.05
CA CYS A 178 4.01 -6.78 -6.50
C CYS A 178 4.01 -8.17 -7.17
N ALA A 179 4.87 -9.08 -6.74
CA ALA A 179 4.91 -10.45 -7.24
C ALA A 179 3.61 -11.23 -6.95
N LYS A 180 2.93 -10.94 -5.84
CA LYS A 180 1.64 -11.54 -5.49
C LYS A 180 0.48 -10.93 -6.29
N VAL A 181 0.50 -9.60 -6.49
CA VAL A 181 -0.60 -8.86 -7.11
C VAL A 181 -0.51 -8.84 -8.64
N PHE A 182 0.70 -8.80 -9.19
CA PHE A 182 0.98 -8.73 -10.63
C PHE A 182 1.83 -9.92 -11.10
N PRO A 183 1.31 -11.15 -11.09
CA PRO A 183 2.09 -12.38 -11.32
C PRO A 183 2.63 -12.52 -12.75
N THR A 184 2.17 -11.72 -13.70
CA THR A 184 2.62 -11.76 -15.11
C THR A 184 3.97 -11.09 -15.33
N THR A 185 4.47 -10.34 -14.35
CA THR A 185 5.77 -9.64 -14.41
C THR A 185 6.84 -10.49 -13.73
N ASP A 186 8.03 -10.55 -14.32
CA ASP A 186 9.18 -11.25 -13.70
C ASP A 186 9.82 -10.41 -12.58
N TRP A 187 9.17 -10.40 -11.42
CA TRP A 187 9.63 -9.68 -10.23
C TRP A 187 10.95 -10.22 -9.67
N LEU A 188 11.29 -11.49 -9.97
CA LEU A 188 12.55 -12.08 -9.55
C LEU A 188 13.73 -11.40 -10.25
N SER A 189 13.64 -11.17 -11.55
CA SER A 189 14.66 -10.42 -12.29
C SER A 189 14.78 -8.98 -11.82
N ILE A 190 13.67 -8.31 -11.47
CA ILE A 190 13.69 -6.96 -10.88
C ILE A 190 14.39 -6.97 -9.51
N GLN A 191 14.10 -7.97 -8.67
CA GLN A 191 14.74 -8.14 -7.37
C GLN A 191 16.24 -8.40 -7.50
N ASN A 192 16.65 -9.24 -8.45
CA ASN A 192 18.06 -9.50 -8.73
C ASN A 192 18.78 -8.23 -9.26
N ALA A 193 18.13 -7.47 -10.15
CA ALA A 193 18.67 -6.18 -10.61
C ALA A 193 18.85 -5.18 -9.45
N PHE A 194 17.93 -5.18 -8.48
CA PHE A 194 18.06 -4.37 -7.26
C PHE A 194 19.27 -4.82 -6.41
N GLU A 195 19.52 -6.12 -6.28
CA GLU A 195 20.69 -6.62 -5.57
C GLU A 195 22.00 -6.23 -6.28
N VAL A 196 22.03 -6.24 -7.62
CA VAL A 196 23.16 -5.72 -8.41
C VAL A 196 23.36 -4.22 -8.15
N TRP A 197 22.28 -3.42 -8.22
CA TRP A 197 22.30 -2.00 -7.92
C TRP A 197 22.88 -1.70 -6.53
N ARG A 198 22.41 -2.43 -5.53
CA ARG A 198 22.80 -2.23 -4.13
C ARG A 198 24.25 -2.60 -3.86
N LYS A 199 24.73 -3.70 -4.47
CA LYS A 199 26.07 -4.28 -4.24
C LYS A 199 27.14 -3.73 -5.18
N THR A 200 26.78 -2.87 -6.14
CA THR A 200 27.75 -2.29 -7.08
C THR A 200 28.84 -1.54 -6.34
N ASP A 201 30.09 -1.92 -6.57
CA ASP A 201 31.26 -1.22 -6.02
C ASP A 201 31.43 0.13 -6.68
N ILE A 202 31.41 1.19 -5.89
CA ILE A 202 31.55 2.58 -6.31
C ILE A 202 32.90 3.19 -5.90
N SER A 203 33.80 2.41 -5.29
CA SER A 203 35.08 2.90 -4.71
C SER A 203 35.93 3.59 -5.74
N ASN A 204 36.04 3.05 -6.95
CA ASN A 204 36.78 3.65 -8.03
C ASN A 204 36.25 5.02 -8.49
N VAL A 205 34.92 5.16 -8.52
CA VAL A 205 34.25 6.42 -8.88
C VAL A 205 34.52 7.48 -7.83
N VAL A 206 34.38 7.10 -6.56
CA VAL A 206 34.61 8.00 -5.41
C VAL A 206 36.07 8.48 -5.38
N THR A 207 37.04 7.57 -5.58
CA THR A 207 38.47 7.90 -5.52
C THR A 207 38.93 8.79 -6.69
N ARG A 208 38.34 8.59 -7.88
CA ARG A 208 38.77 9.33 -9.10
C ARG A 208 38.02 10.64 -9.33
N CYS A 209 36.91 10.86 -8.64
CA CYS A 209 36.10 12.05 -8.84
C CYS A 209 36.73 13.28 -8.17
N GLN A 210 37.23 14.23 -8.98
CA GLN A 210 37.79 15.49 -8.49
C GLN A 210 36.72 16.55 -8.19
N ASP A 211 35.56 16.50 -8.86
CA ASP A 211 34.42 17.41 -8.64
C ASP A 211 33.30 16.69 -7.89
N THR A 212 33.20 16.93 -6.60
CA THR A 212 32.18 16.32 -5.72
C THR A 212 30.74 16.59 -6.16
N ARG A 213 30.48 17.67 -6.91
CA ARG A 213 29.14 17.97 -7.46
C ARG A 213 28.71 16.96 -8.53
N ARG A 214 29.67 16.34 -9.24
CA ARG A 214 29.43 15.32 -10.26
C ARG A 214 29.32 13.90 -9.69
N LEU A 215 29.77 13.72 -8.46
CA LEU A 215 29.84 12.39 -7.82
C LEU A 215 28.50 11.64 -7.80
N PRO A 216 27.35 12.26 -7.45
CA PRO A 216 26.06 11.54 -7.46
C PRO A 216 25.69 11.00 -8.85
N ALA A 217 25.92 11.78 -9.90
CA ALA A 217 25.64 11.37 -11.28
C ALA A 217 26.55 10.21 -11.75
N LEU A 218 27.84 10.27 -11.38
CA LEU A 218 28.80 9.20 -11.69
C LEU A 218 28.47 7.90 -10.96
N ILE A 219 28.08 7.98 -9.69
CA ILE A 219 27.63 6.81 -8.91
C ILE A 219 26.37 6.21 -9.54
N PHE A 220 25.40 7.06 -9.93
CA PHE A 220 24.20 6.59 -10.60
C PHE A 220 24.54 5.87 -11.89
N GLN A 221 25.41 6.44 -12.74
CA GLN A 221 25.84 5.84 -14.01
C GLN A 221 26.54 4.50 -13.78
N GLN A 222 27.45 4.40 -12.83
CA GLN A 222 28.16 3.15 -12.51
C GLN A 222 27.18 2.03 -12.15
N ARG A 223 26.15 2.34 -11.35
CA ARG A 223 25.13 1.38 -10.97
C ARG A 223 24.18 1.04 -12.12
N LEU A 224 23.85 2.02 -12.95
CA LEU A 224 23.06 1.82 -14.16
C LEU A 224 23.77 0.84 -15.12
N ASP A 225 25.07 1.04 -15.37
CA ASP A 225 25.88 0.17 -16.22
C ASP A 225 25.93 -1.26 -15.66
N ALA A 226 25.96 -1.42 -14.34
CA ALA A 226 25.93 -2.73 -13.70
C ALA A 226 24.58 -3.44 -13.91
N ILE A 227 23.46 -2.73 -13.78
CA ILE A 227 22.12 -3.29 -14.09
C ILE A 227 22.05 -3.68 -15.56
N GLN A 228 22.53 -2.80 -16.48
CA GLN A 228 22.48 -3.09 -17.91
C GLN A 228 23.24 -4.39 -18.25
N LYS A 229 24.44 -4.55 -17.73
CA LYS A 229 25.24 -5.77 -17.90
C LYS A 229 24.54 -7.01 -17.36
N PHE A 230 23.88 -6.89 -16.20
CA PHE A 230 23.09 -7.98 -15.64
C PHE A 230 21.93 -8.35 -16.56
N LEU A 231 21.15 -7.38 -17.02
CA LEU A 231 20.02 -7.63 -17.91
C LEU A 231 20.42 -8.26 -19.24
N ASP A 232 21.57 -7.83 -19.80
CA ASP A 232 22.12 -8.40 -21.04
C ASP A 232 22.61 -9.86 -20.84
N SER A 233 22.95 -10.25 -19.61
CA SER A 233 23.42 -11.61 -19.30
C SER A 233 22.30 -12.61 -19.05
N VAL A 234 21.05 -12.15 -18.79
CA VAL A 234 19.88 -13.00 -18.51
C VAL A 234 18.87 -13.05 -19.66
N ARG A 235 19.10 -12.29 -20.73
CA ARG A 235 18.39 -12.37 -22.01
C ARG A 235 18.99 -13.43 -22.91
#